data_78487e28d75b86fa5133d8bdeef9b59c
#
_entry.id   78487e28d75b86fa5133d8bdeef9b59c
#
_cell.length_a   1.000
_cell.length_b   1.000
_cell.length_c   1.000
_cell.angle_alpha   90.00
_cell.angle_beta   90.00
_cell.angle_gamma   90.00
#
_symmetry.space_group_name_H-M   'P 1'
#
loop_
_entity.id
_entity.type
_entity.pdbx_description
1 polymer ?
#
loop_
_entity_poly.entity_id
_entity_poly.type
_entity_poly.pdbx_seq_one_letter_code
_entity_poly.pdbx_strand_id
1 'polypeptide(L)'
;MRLTAFFLLLLHRYFFNNYQLLINKIINKMKPTLLLLAAGMGSRYGGLKQLDGLGPNGETIMDYSIYDAIQAGFGKIVFVIRKDFEDQFREKILSKYEGHIPAELCFQALDDLPEGFSVPEGREKPWGTNHAVLMAKDIIKEPFCVINCDDFYNRDCFMVIGKFLSELPEGSKNRYAMVGFRVGNTLSENGTVARGICSKDADEN
;
A
#
# COMPACT_ATOMS: atom_id res chain seq x y z
N MET A 1 -19.97 25.74 -49.75
CA MET A 1 -19.43 26.31 -48.48
C MET A 1 -20.13 25.85 -47.17
N ARG A 2 -21.38 25.40 -47.13
CA ARG A 2 -22.06 24.98 -45.90
C ARG A 2 -21.70 23.57 -45.42
N LEU A 3 -21.31 22.63 -46.29
CA LEU A 3 -20.97 21.24 -45.92
C LEU A 3 -19.62 21.11 -45.18
N THR A 4 -18.63 21.91 -45.55
CA THR A 4 -17.30 21.90 -44.93
C THR A 4 -17.32 22.43 -43.50
N ALA A 5 -18.13 23.44 -43.21
CA ALA A 5 -18.29 23.98 -41.85
C ALA A 5 -18.96 22.98 -40.90
N PHE A 6 -19.96 22.25 -41.41
CA PHE A 6 -20.65 21.21 -40.63
C PHE A 6 -19.74 20.01 -40.29
N PHE A 7 -18.91 19.61 -41.27
CA PHE A 7 -17.93 18.51 -41.07
C PHE A 7 -16.83 18.90 -40.10
N LEU A 8 -16.33 20.11 -40.14
CA LEU A 8 -15.38 20.69 -39.19
C LEU A 8 -15.96 20.75 -37.76
N LEU A 9 -17.25 21.11 -37.62
CA LEU A 9 -17.92 21.15 -36.30
C LEU A 9 -18.10 19.75 -35.71
N LEU A 10 -18.41 18.74 -36.51
CA LEU A 10 -18.52 17.36 -36.10
C LEU A 10 -17.17 16.78 -35.67
N LEU A 11 -16.11 17.04 -36.41
CA LEU A 11 -14.75 16.66 -36.08
C LEU A 11 -14.30 17.33 -34.78
N HIS A 12 -14.52 18.64 -34.63
CA HIS A 12 -14.17 19.37 -33.39
C HIS A 12 -14.90 18.79 -32.17
N ARG A 13 -16.20 18.50 -32.31
CA ARG A 13 -17.02 17.88 -31.24
C ARG A 13 -16.57 16.46 -30.91
N TYR A 14 -16.18 15.68 -31.91
CA TYR A 14 -15.63 14.33 -31.73
C TYR A 14 -14.30 14.36 -30.98
N PHE A 15 -13.36 15.21 -31.39
CA PHE A 15 -12.07 15.37 -30.72
C PHE A 15 -12.23 15.94 -29.32
N PHE A 16 -13.09 16.93 -29.12
CA PHE A 16 -13.36 17.52 -27.81
C PHE A 16 -13.96 16.50 -26.84
N ASN A 17 -14.95 15.72 -27.25
CA ASN A 17 -15.56 14.68 -26.43
C ASN A 17 -14.57 13.57 -26.09
N ASN A 18 -13.74 13.13 -27.03
CA ASN A 18 -12.71 12.12 -26.74
C ASN A 18 -11.62 12.68 -25.82
N TYR A 19 -11.26 13.95 -25.95
CA TYR A 19 -10.31 14.62 -25.06
C TYR A 19 -10.88 14.76 -23.64
N GLN A 20 -12.15 15.13 -23.49
CA GLN A 20 -12.84 15.18 -22.21
C GLN A 20 -12.97 13.78 -21.56
N LEU A 21 -13.26 12.75 -22.35
CA LEU A 21 -13.28 11.37 -21.90
C LEU A 21 -11.90 10.89 -21.40
N LEU A 22 -10.84 11.28 -22.12
CA LEU A 22 -9.46 10.97 -21.74
C LEU A 22 -9.06 11.71 -20.47
N ILE A 23 -9.38 13.00 -20.36
CA ILE A 23 -9.16 13.82 -19.17
C ILE A 23 -9.92 13.23 -17.97
N ASN A 24 -11.20 12.89 -18.15
CA ASN A 24 -11.99 12.27 -17.08
C ASN A 24 -11.42 10.92 -16.65
N LYS A 25 -10.92 10.10 -17.59
CA LYS A 25 -10.21 8.85 -17.25
C LYS A 25 -8.92 9.11 -16.45
N ILE A 26 -8.19 10.17 -16.77
CA ILE A 26 -6.95 10.54 -16.06
C ILE A 26 -7.26 11.13 -14.68
N ILE A 27 -8.28 12.02 -14.59
CA ILE A 27 -8.66 12.69 -13.34
C ILE A 27 -9.36 11.72 -12.37
N ASN A 28 -10.19 10.82 -12.90
CA ASN A 28 -10.94 9.82 -12.10
C ASN A 28 -10.18 8.49 -11.92
N LYS A 29 -8.92 8.42 -12.31
CA LYS A 29 -8.13 7.22 -12.04
C LYS A 29 -8.05 7.02 -10.53
N MET A 30 -8.59 5.92 -10.05
CA MET A 30 -8.59 5.56 -8.64
C MET A 30 -7.13 5.45 -8.17
N LYS A 31 -6.79 6.21 -7.13
CA LYS A 31 -5.47 6.15 -6.52
C LYS A 31 -5.50 5.12 -5.40
N PRO A 32 -4.74 4.04 -5.49
CA PRO A 32 -4.71 3.03 -4.45
C PRO A 32 -4.05 3.54 -3.17
N THR A 33 -4.35 2.88 -2.06
CA THR A 33 -3.72 3.11 -0.76
C THR A 33 -2.59 2.12 -0.51
N LEU A 34 -1.49 2.59 0.07
CA LEU A 34 -0.43 1.76 0.61
C LEU A 34 -0.68 1.53 2.10
N LEU A 35 -0.87 0.27 2.50
CA LEU A 35 -1.01 -0.15 3.89
C LEU A 35 0.31 -0.75 4.38
N LEU A 36 0.96 -0.10 5.34
CA LEU A 36 2.21 -0.55 5.94
C LEU A 36 1.94 -1.21 7.30
N LEU A 37 2.40 -2.44 7.45
CA LEU A 37 2.30 -3.18 8.70
C LEU A 37 3.51 -2.87 9.59
N ALA A 38 3.32 -2.04 10.60
CA ALA A 38 4.35 -1.56 11.52
C ALA A 38 4.07 -1.91 12.99
N ALA A 39 2.99 -2.66 13.29
CA ALA A 39 2.63 -3.03 14.66
C ALA A 39 3.60 -4.05 15.30
N GLY A 40 4.37 -4.78 14.48
CA GLY A 40 5.44 -5.69 14.94
C GLY A 40 6.72 -4.99 15.36
N MET A 41 6.85 -3.70 15.08
CA MET A 41 8.05 -2.91 15.41
C MET A 41 8.18 -2.78 16.93
N GLY A 42 9.33 -3.17 17.46
CA GLY A 42 9.67 -2.97 18.87
C GLY A 42 9.44 -4.15 19.82
N SER A 43 8.74 -5.21 19.43
CA SER A 43 8.47 -6.35 20.34
C SER A 43 9.72 -7.10 20.82
N ARG A 44 10.83 -7.01 20.08
CA ARG A 44 12.09 -7.71 20.41
C ARG A 44 13.16 -6.85 21.04
N TYR A 45 13.07 -5.51 20.95
CA TYR A 45 14.16 -4.59 21.33
C TYR A 45 13.74 -3.41 22.19
N GLY A 46 12.50 -3.36 22.69
CA GLY A 46 12.02 -2.31 23.60
C GLY A 46 12.04 -0.88 23.03
N GLY A 47 12.16 -0.71 21.71
CA GLY A 47 12.20 0.58 21.04
C GLY A 47 12.09 0.48 19.53
N LEU A 48 11.88 1.63 18.89
CA LEU A 48 11.68 1.78 17.45
C LEU A 48 13.01 1.71 16.66
N LYS A 49 13.91 0.76 16.95
CA LYS A 49 15.17 0.59 16.22
C LYS A 49 15.02 0.43 14.71
N GLN A 50 13.85 0.00 14.26
CA GLN A 50 13.53 -0.09 12.83
C GLN A 50 13.26 1.29 12.20
N LEU A 51 13.26 2.36 13.00
CA LEU A 51 13.29 3.74 12.55
C LEU A 51 14.72 4.29 12.41
N ASP A 52 15.75 3.46 12.69
CA ASP A 52 17.12 3.85 12.45
C ASP A 52 17.31 4.01 10.94
N GLY A 53 17.75 5.19 10.54
CA GLY A 53 17.97 5.49 9.15
C GLY A 53 19.13 4.66 8.60
N LEU A 54 18.90 3.99 7.48
CA LEU A 54 19.90 3.23 6.74
C LEU A 54 20.44 4.03 5.55
N GLY A 55 19.68 5.02 5.09
CA GLY A 55 20.05 5.87 3.99
C GLY A 55 21.02 7.00 4.40
N PRO A 56 21.64 7.66 3.43
CA PRO A 56 22.68 8.69 3.67
C PRO A 56 22.13 9.92 4.41
N ASN A 57 20.83 10.18 4.38
CA ASN A 57 20.19 11.30 5.11
C ASN A 57 19.26 10.79 6.22
N GLY A 58 19.40 9.54 6.66
CA GLY A 58 18.58 8.94 7.70
C GLY A 58 17.27 8.33 7.21
N GLU A 59 17.16 8.02 5.92
CA GLU A 59 16.00 7.32 5.37
C GLU A 59 15.92 5.89 5.93
N THR A 60 14.72 5.47 6.29
CA THR A 60 14.41 4.09 6.67
C THR A 60 14.04 3.24 5.43
N ILE A 61 13.99 1.91 5.58
CA ILE A 61 13.53 1.02 4.48
C ILE A 61 12.12 1.42 4.01
N MET A 62 11.23 1.78 4.95
CA MET A 62 9.87 2.19 4.58
C MET A 62 9.84 3.52 3.81
N ASP A 63 10.78 4.45 4.04
CA ASP A 63 10.84 5.70 3.29
C ASP A 63 11.07 5.45 1.79
N TYR A 64 11.94 4.48 1.44
CA TYR A 64 12.14 4.05 0.04
C TYR A 64 10.88 3.43 -0.54
N SER A 65 10.21 2.54 0.20
CA SER A 65 8.95 1.91 -0.24
C SER A 65 7.85 2.95 -0.48
N ILE A 66 7.72 3.93 0.42
CA ILE A 66 6.74 5.01 0.29
C ILE A 66 7.05 5.91 -0.90
N TYR A 67 8.32 6.28 -1.09
CA TYR A 67 8.75 7.05 -2.25
C TYR A 67 8.38 6.35 -3.56
N ASP A 68 8.70 5.06 -3.69
CA ASP A 68 8.40 4.28 -4.88
C ASP A 68 6.89 4.12 -5.10
N ALA A 69 6.10 3.96 -4.04
CA ALA A 69 4.64 3.91 -4.11
C ALA A 69 4.05 5.23 -4.61
N ILE A 70 4.55 6.38 -4.12
CA ILE A 70 4.13 7.71 -4.62
C ILE A 70 4.41 7.81 -6.13
N GLN A 71 5.61 7.41 -6.58
CA GLN A 71 5.97 7.40 -8.00
C GLN A 71 5.09 6.44 -8.84
N ALA A 72 4.59 5.36 -8.22
CA ALA A 72 3.67 4.40 -8.84
C ALA A 72 2.20 4.86 -8.84
N GLY A 73 1.90 6.05 -8.29
CA GLY A 73 0.57 6.67 -8.33
C GLY A 73 -0.32 6.34 -7.13
N PHE A 74 0.22 5.80 -6.04
CA PHE A 74 -0.52 5.68 -4.77
C PHE A 74 -0.91 7.06 -4.25
N GLY A 75 -2.11 7.18 -3.69
CA GLY A 75 -2.69 8.47 -3.27
C GLY A 75 -2.83 8.64 -1.77
N LYS A 76 -2.63 7.58 -0.99
CA LYS A 76 -2.73 7.60 0.47
C LYS A 76 -1.82 6.53 1.08
N ILE A 77 -1.36 6.78 2.29
CA ILE A 77 -0.63 5.83 3.12
C ILE A 77 -1.41 5.59 4.40
N VAL A 78 -1.48 4.35 4.84
CA VAL A 78 -2.03 3.99 6.14
C VAL A 78 -1.01 3.13 6.87
N PHE A 79 -0.68 3.48 8.10
CA PHE A 79 0.21 2.69 8.96
C PHE A 79 -0.59 1.96 10.01
N VAL A 80 -0.36 0.65 10.14
CA VAL A 80 -0.85 -0.13 11.27
C VAL A 80 0.23 -0.17 12.32
N ILE A 81 -0.02 0.46 13.44
CA ILE A 81 0.91 0.54 14.58
C ILE A 81 0.26 0.06 15.87
N ARG A 82 1.03 -0.06 16.94
CA ARG A 82 0.51 -0.18 18.29
C ARG A 82 0.22 1.21 18.86
N LYS A 83 -0.81 1.34 19.70
CA LYS A 83 -1.22 2.62 20.27
C LYS A 83 -0.14 3.27 21.16
N ASP A 84 0.65 2.45 21.85
CA ASP A 84 1.71 2.93 22.74
C ASP A 84 2.90 3.62 22.00
N PHE A 85 2.96 3.49 20.68
CA PHE A 85 3.98 4.15 19.85
C PHE A 85 3.45 5.38 19.08
N GLU A 86 2.20 5.77 19.26
CA GLU A 86 1.57 6.80 18.45
C GLU A 86 2.35 8.11 18.43
N ASP A 87 2.65 8.69 19.59
CA ASP A 87 3.29 10.01 19.68
C ASP A 87 4.67 10.01 18.99
N GLN A 88 5.47 8.99 19.31
CA GLN A 88 6.79 8.87 18.72
C GLN A 88 6.75 8.61 17.21
N PHE A 89 5.75 7.85 16.74
CA PHE A 89 5.56 7.55 15.33
C PHE A 89 5.10 8.80 14.56
N ARG A 90 4.21 9.60 15.15
CA ARG A 90 3.76 10.88 14.58
C ARG A 90 4.94 11.84 14.43
N GLU A 91 5.74 12.00 15.46
CA GLU A 91 6.89 12.90 15.47
C GLU A 91 7.96 12.50 14.46
N LYS A 92 8.36 11.22 14.44
CA LYS A 92 9.56 10.75 13.69
C LYS A 92 9.25 10.27 12.27
N ILE A 93 8.03 9.80 12.02
CA ILE A 93 7.68 9.16 10.75
C ILE A 93 6.61 9.95 10.03
N LEU A 94 5.44 10.15 10.64
CA LEU A 94 4.30 10.74 9.97
C LEU A 94 4.60 12.16 9.49
N SER A 95 5.33 12.93 10.30
CA SER A 95 5.75 14.31 9.99
C SER A 95 6.56 14.42 8.68
N LYS A 96 7.29 13.38 8.30
CA LYS A 96 8.05 13.35 7.03
C LYS A 96 7.18 13.43 5.79
N TYR A 97 5.92 13.01 5.90
CA TYR A 97 5.00 12.92 4.76
C TYR A 97 3.99 14.06 4.68
N GLU A 98 4.00 14.95 5.67
CA GLU A 98 3.16 16.14 5.68
C GLU A 98 3.38 16.99 4.43
N GLY A 99 2.29 17.33 3.74
CA GLY A 99 2.33 18.08 2.48
C GLY A 99 2.76 17.29 1.23
N HIS A 100 3.18 16.03 1.38
CA HIS A 100 3.61 15.17 0.27
C HIS A 100 2.53 14.17 -0.14
N ILE A 101 1.90 13.50 0.82
CA ILE A 101 0.85 12.51 0.60
C ILE A 101 -0.02 12.40 1.86
N PRO A 102 -1.34 12.24 1.74
CA PRO A 102 -2.20 11.92 2.88
C PRO A 102 -1.72 10.65 3.60
N ALA A 103 -1.50 10.74 4.90
CA ALA A 103 -1.01 9.65 5.72
C ALA A 103 -1.81 9.53 7.02
N GLU A 104 -2.29 8.32 7.33
CA GLU A 104 -3.16 8.03 8.47
C GLU A 104 -2.60 6.88 9.32
N LEU A 105 -3.00 6.84 10.57
CA LEU A 105 -2.67 5.76 11.50
C LEU A 105 -3.91 4.94 11.79
N CYS A 106 -3.74 3.61 11.88
CA CYS A 106 -4.67 2.73 12.57
C CYS A 106 -3.93 1.86 13.60
N PHE A 107 -4.65 1.34 14.56
CA PHE A 107 -4.04 0.71 15.72
C PHE A 107 -4.40 -0.76 15.79
N GLN A 108 -3.41 -1.61 15.99
CA GLN A 108 -3.62 -3.01 16.27
C GLN A 108 -3.55 -3.25 17.79
N ALA A 109 -4.67 -3.63 18.38
CA ALA A 109 -4.77 -4.00 19.78
C ALA A 109 -5.21 -5.47 19.93
N LEU A 110 -4.87 -6.12 21.05
CA LEU A 110 -5.21 -7.52 21.28
C LEU A 110 -6.71 -7.74 21.45
N ASP A 111 -7.39 -6.78 22.03
CA ASP A 111 -8.80 -6.78 22.37
C ASP A 111 -9.72 -6.22 21.26
N ASP A 112 -9.15 -5.66 20.19
CA ASP A 112 -9.92 -5.22 19.02
C ASP A 112 -10.22 -6.43 18.12
N LEU A 113 -11.23 -7.17 18.47
CA LEU A 113 -11.64 -8.41 17.81
C LEU A 113 -13.06 -8.28 17.23
N PRO A 114 -13.36 -9.02 16.17
CA PRO A 114 -14.73 -9.13 15.66
C PRO A 114 -15.68 -9.69 16.74
N GLU A 115 -16.97 -9.35 16.61
CA GLU A 115 -18.01 -9.86 17.48
C GLU A 115 -17.97 -11.41 17.60
N GLY A 116 -18.12 -11.91 18.80
CA GLY A 116 -18.07 -13.35 19.10
C GLY A 116 -16.69 -13.92 19.38
N PHE A 117 -15.63 -13.11 19.30
CA PHE A 117 -14.27 -13.51 19.63
C PHE A 117 -13.80 -12.81 20.90
N SER A 118 -12.94 -13.50 21.67
CA SER A 118 -12.32 -12.98 22.88
C SER A 118 -10.83 -13.32 22.91
N VAL A 119 -10.08 -12.52 23.66
CA VAL A 119 -8.65 -12.80 23.87
C VAL A 119 -8.51 -14.02 24.78
N PRO A 120 -7.81 -15.09 24.36
CA PRO A 120 -7.51 -16.21 25.23
C PRO A 120 -6.71 -15.79 26.46
N GLU A 121 -6.95 -16.43 27.60
CA GLU A 121 -6.20 -16.17 28.83
C GLU A 121 -4.68 -16.33 28.61
N GLY A 122 -3.91 -15.39 29.12
CA GLY A 122 -2.45 -15.39 29.01
C GLY A 122 -1.88 -15.04 27.62
N ARG A 123 -2.71 -14.60 26.67
CA ARG A 123 -2.20 -14.17 25.38
C ARG A 123 -1.63 -12.75 25.46
N GLU A 124 -0.33 -12.63 25.21
CA GLU A 124 0.39 -11.34 25.14
C GLU A 124 0.81 -10.98 23.72
N LYS A 125 0.97 -11.99 22.83
CA LYS A 125 1.45 -11.77 21.46
C LYS A 125 0.36 -11.17 20.58
N PRO A 126 0.71 -10.18 19.72
CA PRO A 126 -0.21 -9.65 18.75
C PRO A 126 -0.82 -10.74 17.86
N TRP A 127 -1.99 -10.48 17.32
CA TRP A 127 -2.57 -11.29 16.26
C TRP A 127 -1.74 -11.16 14.97
N GLY A 128 -1.93 -12.09 14.04
CA GLY A 128 -1.17 -12.12 12.79
C GLY A 128 -1.53 -11.00 11.81
N THR A 129 -0.93 -11.10 10.63
CA THR A 129 -1.03 -10.12 9.52
C THR A 129 -2.47 -9.80 9.12
N ASN A 130 -3.34 -10.82 9.04
CA ASN A 130 -4.75 -10.61 8.67
C ASN A 130 -5.49 -9.70 9.65
N HIS A 131 -5.21 -9.84 10.94
CA HIS A 131 -5.79 -8.95 11.94
C HIS A 131 -5.29 -7.50 11.78
N ALA A 132 -4.00 -7.32 11.51
CA ALA A 132 -3.45 -6.00 11.24
C ALA A 132 -4.13 -5.33 10.03
N VAL A 133 -4.37 -6.09 8.96
CA VAL A 133 -5.11 -5.59 7.78
C VAL A 133 -6.56 -5.24 8.14
N LEU A 134 -7.20 -6.05 8.98
CA LEU A 134 -8.58 -5.82 9.42
C LEU A 134 -8.75 -4.49 10.17
N MET A 135 -7.74 -4.03 10.90
CA MET A 135 -7.77 -2.75 11.63
C MET A 135 -7.94 -1.55 10.68
N ALA A 136 -7.53 -1.67 9.43
CA ALA A 136 -7.66 -0.61 8.43
C ALA A 136 -9.03 -0.58 7.72
N LYS A 137 -9.96 -1.49 8.02
CA LYS A 137 -11.26 -1.67 7.33
C LYS A 137 -12.12 -0.41 7.26
N ASP A 138 -12.05 0.44 8.28
CA ASP A 138 -12.86 1.66 8.37
C ASP A 138 -12.18 2.87 7.73
N ILE A 139 -10.87 2.81 7.54
CA ILE A 139 -10.03 3.88 6.97
C ILE A 139 -9.87 3.71 5.45
N ILE A 140 -9.69 2.47 4.98
CA ILE A 140 -9.44 2.17 3.57
C ILE A 140 -10.73 1.69 2.90
N LYS A 141 -11.18 2.40 1.88
CA LYS A 141 -12.38 2.05 1.07
C LYS A 141 -12.03 1.84 -0.40
N GLU A 142 -10.87 2.26 -0.82
CA GLU A 142 -10.29 2.10 -2.15
C GLU A 142 -9.43 0.82 -2.25
N PRO A 143 -9.04 0.37 -3.47
CA PRO A 143 -8.05 -0.69 -3.64
C PRO A 143 -6.75 -0.37 -2.92
N PHE A 144 -6.11 -1.36 -2.33
CA PHE A 144 -4.91 -1.13 -1.54
C PHE A 144 -3.88 -2.25 -1.70
N CYS A 145 -2.62 -1.91 -1.46
CA CYS A 145 -1.50 -2.84 -1.36
C CYS A 145 -1.03 -2.92 0.08
N VAL A 146 -0.72 -4.12 0.55
CA VAL A 146 -0.18 -4.37 1.89
C VAL A 146 1.30 -4.71 1.78
N ILE A 147 2.12 -4.06 2.61
CA ILE A 147 3.55 -4.36 2.74
C ILE A 147 3.97 -4.40 4.22
N ASN A 148 5.06 -5.08 4.52
CA ASN A 148 5.76 -4.94 5.79
C ASN A 148 6.63 -3.67 5.75
N CYS A 149 6.76 -2.99 6.87
CA CYS A 149 7.54 -1.76 6.96
C CYS A 149 9.06 -1.97 6.95
N ASP A 150 9.52 -3.19 7.21
CA ASP A 150 10.91 -3.60 7.37
C ASP A 150 11.47 -4.45 6.21
N ASP A 151 10.65 -4.67 5.17
CA ASP A 151 11.06 -5.35 3.94
C ASP A 151 11.31 -4.37 2.80
N PHE A 152 12.31 -4.66 1.96
CA PHE A 152 12.61 -3.89 0.74
C PHE A 152 12.00 -4.56 -0.48
N TYR A 153 11.12 -3.86 -1.19
CA TYR A 153 10.33 -4.44 -2.30
C TYR A 153 10.80 -4.03 -3.68
N ASN A 154 11.64 -3.00 -3.81
CA ASN A 154 12.06 -2.41 -5.08
C ASN A 154 10.92 -1.71 -5.84
N ARG A 155 11.29 -0.72 -6.64
CA ARG A 155 10.39 0.15 -7.42
C ARG A 155 9.46 -0.60 -8.36
N ASP A 156 9.96 -1.61 -9.08
CA ASP A 156 9.17 -2.34 -10.07
C ASP A 156 7.96 -3.04 -9.45
N CYS A 157 8.08 -3.51 -8.20
CA CYS A 157 6.97 -4.07 -7.44
C CYS A 157 5.80 -3.07 -7.34
N PHE A 158 6.10 -1.84 -6.91
CA PHE A 158 5.08 -0.80 -6.77
C PHE A 158 4.48 -0.35 -8.09
N MET A 159 5.30 -0.27 -9.16
CA MET A 159 4.81 0.06 -10.50
C MET A 159 3.81 -0.98 -11.02
N VAL A 160 4.12 -2.27 -10.85
CA VAL A 160 3.25 -3.37 -11.31
C VAL A 160 1.95 -3.42 -10.51
N ILE A 161 2.05 -3.44 -9.18
CA ILE A 161 0.86 -3.55 -8.33
C ILE A 161 0.01 -2.27 -8.35
N GLY A 162 0.64 -1.10 -8.40
CA GLY A 162 -0.05 0.19 -8.49
C GLY A 162 -0.84 0.32 -9.79
N LYS A 163 -0.26 -0.13 -10.92
CA LYS A 163 -0.96 -0.20 -12.20
C LYS A 163 -2.19 -1.11 -12.09
N PHE A 164 -2.03 -2.35 -11.63
CA PHE A 164 -3.13 -3.30 -11.45
C PHE A 164 -4.26 -2.70 -10.61
N LEU A 165 -3.95 -2.15 -9.44
CA LEU A 165 -4.95 -1.59 -8.52
C LEU A 165 -5.68 -0.37 -9.11
N SER A 166 -4.96 0.50 -9.83
CA SER A 166 -5.55 1.70 -10.42
C SER A 166 -6.39 1.44 -11.69
N GLU A 167 -6.26 0.26 -12.29
CA GLU A 167 -7.02 -0.17 -13.46
C GLU A 167 -8.24 -1.05 -13.11
N LEU A 168 -8.43 -1.37 -11.83
CA LEU A 168 -9.62 -2.10 -11.39
C LEU A 168 -10.89 -1.30 -11.69
N PRO A 169 -11.93 -1.92 -12.27
CA PRO A 169 -13.23 -1.28 -12.41
C PRO A 169 -13.80 -0.83 -11.07
N GLU A 170 -14.50 0.29 -11.06
CA GLU A 170 -15.22 0.77 -9.87
C GLU A 170 -16.15 -0.32 -9.32
N GLY A 171 -16.18 -0.49 -8.01
CA GLY A 171 -16.98 -1.52 -7.34
C GLY A 171 -16.47 -2.95 -7.48
N SER A 172 -15.26 -3.16 -8.03
CA SER A 172 -14.61 -4.48 -8.07
C SER A 172 -14.52 -5.09 -6.67
N LYS A 173 -14.90 -6.37 -6.55
CA LYS A 173 -14.81 -7.15 -5.31
C LYS A 173 -14.06 -8.44 -5.56
N ASN A 174 -13.40 -8.97 -4.51
CA ASN A 174 -12.71 -10.26 -4.53
C ASN A 174 -11.66 -10.37 -5.65
N ARG A 175 -10.97 -9.26 -5.94
CA ARG A 175 -9.85 -9.22 -6.87
C ARG A 175 -8.57 -9.05 -6.05
N TYR A 176 -7.71 -10.05 -6.12
CA TYR A 176 -6.47 -10.12 -5.38
C TYR A 176 -5.31 -10.25 -6.36
N ALA A 177 -4.18 -9.68 -6.01
CA ALA A 177 -2.93 -9.82 -6.76
C ALA A 177 -1.75 -9.85 -5.79
N MET A 178 -0.66 -10.47 -6.22
CA MET A 178 0.58 -10.55 -5.48
C MET A 178 1.74 -10.39 -6.45
N VAL A 179 2.76 -9.65 -6.05
CA VAL A 179 4.02 -9.57 -6.80
C VAL A 179 4.97 -10.64 -6.28
N GLY A 180 5.28 -11.61 -7.13
CA GLY A 180 6.23 -12.69 -6.81
C GLY A 180 7.67 -12.26 -7.06
N PHE A 181 8.58 -12.66 -6.17
CA PHE A 181 10.02 -12.46 -6.30
C PHE A 181 10.71 -13.78 -6.59
N ARG A 182 11.78 -13.75 -7.39
CA ARG A 182 12.60 -14.94 -7.61
C ARG A 182 13.25 -15.34 -6.28
N VAL A 183 13.12 -16.62 -5.88
CA VAL A 183 13.63 -17.14 -4.61
C VAL A 183 15.12 -16.79 -4.42
N GLY A 184 15.94 -16.95 -5.46
CA GLY A 184 17.36 -16.62 -5.40
C GLY A 184 17.68 -15.18 -4.98
N ASN A 185 16.78 -14.23 -5.26
CA ASN A 185 16.95 -12.82 -4.88
C ASN A 185 16.48 -12.52 -3.43
N THR A 186 15.95 -13.53 -2.74
CA THR A 186 15.39 -13.38 -1.38
C THR A 186 16.15 -14.19 -0.32
N LEU A 187 17.24 -14.82 -0.71
CA LEU A 187 18.12 -15.60 0.18
C LEU A 187 19.05 -14.65 0.96
N SER A 188 19.52 -15.13 2.12
CA SER A 188 20.48 -14.42 2.95
C SER A 188 21.78 -15.24 3.05
N GLU A 189 22.91 -14.57 2.93
CA GLU A 189 24.23 -15.17 3.19
C GLU A 189 24.49 -15.35 4.70
N ASN A 190 23.71 -14.65 5.56
CA ASN A 190 23.91 -14.57 7.00
C ASN A 190 22.91 -15.42 7.80
N GLY A 191 22.40 -16.52 7.25
CA GLY A 191 21.50 -17.43 7.95
C GLY A 191 20.33 -17.91 7.13
N THR A 192 19.48 -18.74 7.77
CA THR A 192 18.28 -19.31 7.14
C THR A 192 17.14 -18.28 7.09
N VAL A 193 16.41 -18.29 5.97
CA VAL A 193 15.20 -17.48 5.79
C VAL A 193 14.01 -18.38 5.45
N ALA A 194 12.84 -18.05 5.96
CA ALA A 194 11.58 -18.69 5.59
C ALA A 194 10.92 -17.90 4.45
N ARG A 195 10.50 -18.60 3.38
CA ARG A 195 9.80 -18.00 2.25
C ARG A 195 8.61 -18.85 1.83
N GLY A 196 7.50 -18.20 1.50
CA GLY A 196 6.38 -18.82 0.83
C GLY A 196 6.72 -19.08 -0.62
N ILE A 197 6.62 -20.34 -1.07
CA ILE A 197 6.80 -20.70 -2.48
C ILE A 197 5.45 -20.58 -3.17
N CYS A 198 5.40 -19.76 -4.21
CA CYS A 198 4.23 -19.58 -5.04
C CYS A 198 4.35 -20.42 -6.30
N SER A 199 3.28 -21.09 -6.70
CA SER A 199 3.14 -21.76 -7.99
C SER A 199 2.01 -21.13 -8.77
N LYS A 200 2.16 -21.02 -10.09
CA LYS A 200 1.10 -20.62 -10.99
C LYS A 200 0.28 -21.82 -11.41
N ASP A 201 -1.00 -21.64 -11.61
CA ASP A 201 -1.84 -22.63 -12.28
C ASP A 201 -1.66 -22.62 -13.81
N ALA A 202 -2.44 -23.44 -14.52
CA ALA A 202 -2.36 -23.53 -15.98
C ALA A 202 -2.77 -22.23 -16.69
N ASP A 203 -3.54 -21.38 -16.02
CA ASP A 203 -4.02 -20.07 -16.52
C ASP A 203 -3.10 -18.91 -16.10
N GLU A 204 -1.93 -19.23 -15.53
CA GLU A 204 -0.92 -18.28 -15.03
C GLU A 204 -1.41 -17.36 -13.89
N ASN A 205 -2.46 -17.77 -13.16
CA ASN A 205 -2.98 -17.06 -11.99
C ASN A 205 -2.25 -17.42 -10.70
#